data_ea1be38d9afbea8ef26463b828090c34
#
_entry.id   ea1be38d9afbea8ef26463b828090c34
#
_cell.length_a   1.000
_cell.length_b   1.000
_cell.length_c   1.000
_cell.angle_alpha   90.00
_cell.angle_beta   90.00
_cell.angle_gamma   90.00
#
_symmetry.space_group_name_H-M   'P 1'
#
loop_
_entity.id
_entity.type
_entity.pdbx_description
1 polymer ?
#
loop_
_entity_poly.entity_id
_entity_poly.type
_entity_poly.pdbx_seq_one_letter_code
_entity_poly.pdbx_strand_id
1 'polypeptide(L)'
;MIDLQTLTISYGKKVLVDSVNAEFAPGTVYGLVAPNGHGKTTLLRAMAGLPGPRVDGSIVLDEAQGTGTREVRSMIFYAPGEGTLLYPGLRAEDHLKMVCDMWPHARDIEEIVEQTQIGEFAKMRIRTLSQGMKQQLTLAIAYATGARYLLLDEPMNALDPSRVDLHSEILRKLADSGTCIIMSSHILDSVDRLCDEILFLKDGKLIRSIPQDDTAPKSRGSHFAKPAGRAEGALSTYRRLYEKG
;
A
#
# COMPACT_ATOMS: atom_id res chain seq x y z
N MET A 1 -6.98 -7.24 -11.21
CA MET A 1 -7.12 -5.78 -11.30
C MET A 1 -8.13 -5.31 -10.25
N ILE A 2 -7.88 -4.18 -9.58
CA ILE A 2 -8.90 -3.50 -8.76
C ILE A 2 -9.53 -2.42 -9.63
N ASP A 3 -10.85 -2.39 -9.70
CA ASP A 3 -11.61 -1.36 -10.43
C ASP A 3 -12.60 -0.68 -9.49
N LEU A 4 -12.47 0.63 -9.34
CA LEU A 4 -13.37 1.49 -8.58
C LEU A 4 -14.37 2.12 -9.56
N GLN A 5 -15.67 1.89 -9.33
CA GLN A 5 -16.74 2.38 -10.20
C GLN A 5 -17.64 3.32 -9.42
N THR A 6 -17.63 4.60 -9.79
CA THR A 6 -18.41 5.67 -9.15
C THR A 6 -18.35 5.65 -7.63
N LEU A 7 -17.16 5.35 -7.10
CA LEU A 7 -16.96 5.13 -5.67
C LEU A 7 -17.12 6.42 -4.89
N THR A 8 -18.05 6.42 -3.94
CA THR A 8 -18.26 7.51 -2.99
C THR A 8 -18.09 6.97 -1.57
N ILE A 9 -17.26 7.63 -0.76
CA ILE A 9 -16.95 7.23 0.60
C ILE A 9 -17.24 8.39 1.53
N SER A 10 -18.04 8.15 2.59
CA SER A 10 -18.46 9.19 3.54
C SER A 10 -18.49 8.72 4.99
N TYR A 11 -18.31 9.66 5.91
CA TYR A 11 -18.59 9.51 7.34
C TYR A 11 -19.67 10.53 7.74
N GLY A 12 -20.86 10.04 8.03
CA GLY A 12 -22.02 10.89 8.27
C GLY A 12 -22.29 11.82 7.08
N LYS A 13 -22.14 13.13 7.29
CA LYS A 13 -22.34 14.13 6.23
C LYS A 13 -21.06 14.50 5.47
N LYS A 14 -19.90 14.06 5.94
CA LYS A 14 -18.60 14.39 5.31
C LYS A 14 -18.28 13.39 4.22
N VAL A 15 -18.27 13.84 2.99
CA VAL A 15 -17.79 13.07 1.83
C VAL A 15 -16.27 13.22 1.76
N LEU A 16 -15.56 12.09 1.72
CA LEU A 16 -14.09 12.02 1.64
C LEU A 16 -13.60 11.61 0.25
N VAL A 17 -14.40 10.79 -0.44
CA VAL A 17 -14.19 10.37 -1.83
C VAL A 17 -15.52 10.52 -2.53
N ASP A 18 -15.54 11.13 -3.72
CA ASP A 18 -16.77 11.49 -4.41
C ASP A 18 -16.75 11.01 -5.85
N SER A 19 -17.57 10.01 -6.16
CA SER A 19 -17.80 9.46 -7.51
C SER A 19 -16.52 9.18 -8.29
N VAL A 20 -15.56 8.52 -7.63
CA VAL A 20 -14.26 8.20 -8.21
C VAL A 20 -14.35 6.94 -9.07
N ASN A 21 -13.72 7.02 -10.26
CA ASN A 21 -13.43 5.87 -11.11
C ASN A 21 -11.91 5.72 -11.22
N ALA A 22 -11.39 4.53 -10.93
CA ALA A 22 -9.95 4.26 -10.99
C ALA A 22 -9.67 2.77 -11.14
N GLU A 23 -8.68 2.44 -11.94
CA GLU A 23 -8.20 1.09 -12.15
C GLU A 23 -6.78 0.94 -11.61
N PHE A 24 -6.51 -0.21 -10.95
CA PHE A 24 -5.22 -0.57 -10.39
C PHE A 24 -4.79 -1.93 -10.96
N ALA A 25 -3.78 -1.89 -11.84
CA ALA A 25 -3.30 -3.05 -12.56
C ALA A 25 -2.37 -3.91 -11.70
N PRO A 26 -2.34 -5.25 -11.90
CA PRO A 26 -1.30 -6.10 -11.37
C PRO A 26 0.11 -5.64 -11.80
N GLY A 27 1.11 -5.90 -10.96
CA GLY A 27 2.50 -5.59 -11.29
C GLY A 27 2.85 -4.11 -11.24
N THR A 28 2.04 -3.29 -10.61
CA THR A 28 2.21 -1.84 -10.55
C THR A 28 2.20 -1.35 -9.11
N VAL A 29 3.10 -0.42 -8.79
CA VAL A 29 3.14 0.27 -7.50
C VAL A 29 2.51 1.65 -7.64
N TYR A 30 1.42 1.86 -6.92
CA TYR A 30 0.69 3.12 -6.87
C TYR A 30 0.97 3.88 -5.58
N GLY A 31 1.31 5.16 -5.69
CA GLY A 31 1.44 6.07 -4.56
C GLY A 31 0.15 6.89 -4.38
N LEU A 32 -0.48 6.79 -3.22
CA LEU A 32 -1.64 7.61 -2.85
C LEU A 32 -1.19 8.76 -1.96
N VAL A 33 -1.24 9.97 -2.48
CA VAL A 33 -0.71 11.18 -1.83
C VAL A 33 -1.84 12.15 -1.52
N ALA A 34 -1.87 12.64 -0.30
CA ALA A 34 -2.70 13.77 0.14
C ALA A 34 -2.21 14.27 1.51
N PRO A 35 -2.56 15.48 1.93
CA PRO A 35 -2.39 15.92 3.32
C PRO A 35 -3.14 15.01 4.31
N ASN A 36 -2.76 15.08 5.59
CA ASN A 36 -3.43 14.31 6.62
C ASN A 36 -4.91 14.71 6.74
N GLY A 37 -5.78 13.73 7.02
CA GLY A 37 -7.23 13.94 7.13
C GLY A 37 -8.00 14.03 5.81
N HIS A 38 -7.34 13.88 4.65
CA HIS A 38 -7.99 13.91 3.31
C HIS A 38 -8.57 12.57 2.86
N GLY A 39 -8.47 11.51 3.68
CA GLY A 39 -9.16 10.26 3.38
C GLY A 39 -8.32 9.12 2.79
N LYS A 40 -6.99 9.23 2.72
CA LYS A 40 -6.10 8.15 2.22
C LYS A 40 -6.38 6.81 2.93
N THR A 41 -6.23 6.79 4.25
CA THR A 41 -6.53 5.61 5.09
C THR A 41 -7.95 5.10 4.89
N THR A 42 -8.93 6.02 4.77
CA THR A 42 -10.33 5.66 4.57
C THR A 42 -10.56 4.98 3.23
N LEU A 43 -9.93 5.48 2.17
CA LEU A 43 -9.98 4.86 0.84
C LEU A 43 -9.35 3.46 0.85
N LEU A 44 -8.14 3.30 1.40
CA LEU A 44 -7.48 2.00 1.50
C LEU A 44 -8.32 0.99 2.32
N ARG A 45 -8.92 1.43 3.45
CA ARG A 45 -9.80 0.58 4.26
C ARG A 45 -11.06 0.17 3.52
N ALA A 46 -11.68 1.09 2.77
CA ALA A 46 -12.85 0.78 1.95
C ALA A 46 -12.51 -0.22 0.85
N MET A 47 -11.36 -0.05 0.17
CA MET A 47 -10.87 -1.01 -0.83
C MET A 47 -10.60 -2.40 -0.24
N ALA A 48 -10.16 -2.47 1.01
CA ALA A 48 -9.98 -3.73 1.75
C ALA A 48 -11.31 -4.34 2.27
N GLY A 49 -12.44 -3.68 2.05
CA GLY A 49 -13.74 -4.12 2.58
C GLY A 49 -13.85 -4.07 4.10
N LEU A 50 -13.06 -3.22 4.77
CA LEU A 50 -13.08 -3.07 6.21
C LEU A 50 -14.24 -2.19 6.67
N PRO A 51 -14.86 -2.51 7.83
CA PRO A 51 -15.97 -1.73 8.35
C PRO A 51 -15.54 -0.30 8.73
N GLY A 52 -16.49 0.62 8.66
CA GLY A 52 -16.33 2.00 9.13
C GLY A 52 -17.07 3.04 8.28
N PRO A 53 -16.55 3.45 7.11
CA PRO A 53 -17.23 4.44 6.28
C PRO A 53 -18.44 3.85 5.55
N ARG A 54 -19.38 4.72 5.20
CA ARG A 54 -20.39 4.39 4.20
C ARG A 54 -19.73 4.42 2.82
N VAL A 55 -19.96 3.36 2.04
CA VAL A 55 -19.43 3.18 0.69
C VAL A 55 -20.61 3.03 -0.25
N ASP A 56 -20.70 3.90 -1.23
CA ASP A 56 -21.64 3.85 -2.35
C ASP A 56 -20.84 3.67 -3.65
N GLY A 57 -21.37 2.98 -4.65
CA GLY A 57 -20.65 2.56 -5.85
C GLY A 57 -20.11 1.14 -5.74
N SER A 58 -19.16 0.77 -6.58
CA SER A 58 -18.63 -0.59 -6.65
C SER A 58 -17.11 -0.64 -6.54
N ILE A 59 -16.61 -1.69 -5.89
CA ILE A 59 -15.21 -2.09 -5.91
C ILE A 59 -15.17 -3.51 -6.48
N VAL A 60 -14.57 -3.67 -7.65
CA VAL A 60 -14.50 -4.93 -8.38
C VAL A 60 -13.06 -5.43 -8.34
N LEU A 61 -12.88 -6.70 -7.96
CA LEU A 61 -11.57 -7.36 -7.94
C LEU A 61 -11.59 -8.55 -8.90
N ASP A 62 -10.70 -8.54 -9.88
CA ASP A 62 -10.55 -9.62 -10.86
C ASP A 62 -11.91 -10.14 -11.38
N GLU A 63 -12.80 -9.21 -11.77
CA GLU A 63 -14.17 -9.48 -12.25
C GLU A 63 -15.18 -9.95 -11.17
N ALA A 64 -14.75 -10.15 -9.91
CA ALA A 64 -15.64 -10.45 -8.81
C ALA A 64 -16.24 -9.16 -8.21
N GLN A 65 -17.54 -9.04 -8.19
CA GLN A 65 -18.20 -7.89 -7.55
C GLN A 65 -18.15 -7.98 -6.02
N GLY A 66 -17.67 -6.91 -5.41
CA GLY A 66 -17.68 -6.70 -3.96
C GLY A 66 -16.50 -7.35 -3.22
N THR A 67 -16.10 -6.72 -2.12
CA THR A 67 -14.97 -7.15 -1.27
C THR A 67 -15.38 -8.12 -0.15
N GLY A 68 -16.62 -8.58 -0.15
CA GLY A 68 -17.25 -9.26 1.00
C GLY A 68 -17.03 -10.77 1.08
N THR A 69 -16.69 -11.44 0.00
CA THR A 69 -16.52 -12.91 0.01
C THR A 69 -15.18 -13.31 0.64
N ARG A 70 -15.10 -14.52 1.21
CA ARG A 70 -13.86 -15.06 1.78
C ARG A 70 -12.73 -15.11 0.73
N GLU A 71 -13.09 -15.44 -0.49
CA GLU A 71 -12.18 -15.57 -1.63
C GLU A 71 -11.55 -14.22 -1.97
N VAL A 72 -12.36 -13.19 -2.10
CA VAL A 72 -11.89 -11.82 -2.36
C VAL A 72 -11.05 -11.28 -1.20
N ARG A 73 -11.44 -11.55 0.06
CA ARG A 73 -10.67 -11.14 1.24
C ARG A 73 -9.28 -11.77 1.30
N SER A 74 -9.12 -12.99 0.78
CA SER A 74 -7.82 -13.66 0.73
C SER A 74 -6.88 -13.10 -0.35
N MET A 75 -7.40 -12.31 -1.29
CA MET A 75 -6.61 -11.66 -2.33
C MET A 75 -6.03 -10.32 -1.89
N ILE A 76 -6.60 -9.70 -0.86
CA ILE A 76 -6.20 -8.36 -0.40
C ILE A 76 -5.62 -8.46 1.00
N PHE A 77 -4.48 -7.82 1.22
CA PHE A 77 -3.98 -7.54 2.55
C PHE A 77 -3.88 -6.03 2.78
N TYR A 78 -4.50 -5.55 3.84
CA TYR A 78 -4.37 -4.17 4.30
C TYR A 78 -3.43 -4.11 5.50
N ALA A 79 -2.33 -3.39 5.35
CA ALA A 79 -1.40 -3.08 6.42
C ALA A 79 -1.63 -1.65 6.91
N PRO A 80 -2.24 -1.45 8.09
CA PRO A 80 -2.36 -0.13 8.68
C PRO A 80 -1.00 0.39 9.14
N GLY A 81 -0.83 1.69 9.12
CA GLY A 81 0.31 2.34 9.76
C GLY A 81 0.36 2.08 11.27
N GLU A 82 1.50 2.35 11.88
CA GLU A 82 1.69 2.33 13.34
C GLU A 82 1.59 0.96 14.04
N GLY A 83 1.63 -0.15 13.29
CA GLY A 83 1.66 -1.50 13.88
C GLY A 83 0.38 -1.89 14.65
N THR A 84 -0.77 -1.29 14.34
CA THR A 84 -2.05 -1.53 15.02
C THR A 84 -2.63 -2.94 14.81
N LEU A 85 -2.11 -3.70 13.83
CA LEU A 85 -2.47 -5.12 13.62
C LEU A 85 -1.76 -6.08 14.58
N LEU A 86 -0.74 -5.62 15.29
CA LEU A 86 0.15 -6.51 16.02
C LEU A 86 -0.39 -6.85 17.41
N TYR A 87 -0.38 -8.14 17.79
CA TYR A 87 -0.75 -8.59 19.13
C TYR A 87 0.43 -8.44 20.10
N PRO A 88 0.38 -7.49 21.07
CA PRO A 88 1.54 -7.15 21.91
C PRO A 88 2.09 -8.30 22.75
N GLY A 89 1.25 -9.29 23.06
CA GLY A 89 1.62 -10.44 23.88
C GLY A 89 2.39 -11.53 23.15
N LEU A 90 2.31 -11.59 21.82
CA LEU A 90 3.00 -12.59 21.01
C LEU A 90 4.45 -12.20 20.77
N ARG A 91 5.28 -13.18 20.39
CA ARG A 91 6.57 -12.93 19.76
C ARG A 91 6.37 -12.54 18.31
N ALA A 92 7.33 -11.87 17.69
CA ALA A 92 7.25 -11.47 16.30
C ALA A 92 7.09 -12.67 15.36
N GLU A 93 7.88 -13.73 15.56
CA GLU A 93 7.81 -14.98 14.80
C GLU A 93 6.48 -15.71 14.96
N ASP A 94 5.92 -15.75 16.18
CA ASP A 94 4.63 -16.41 16.45
C ASP A 94 3.49 -15.67 15.75
N HIS A 95 3.57 -14.33 15.72
CA HIS A 95 2.56 -13.53 15.03
C HIS A 95 2.65 -13.73 13.51
N LEU A 96 3.86 -13.77 12.93
CA LEU A 96 4.07 -14.05 11.51
C LEU A 96 3.52 -15.43 11.15
N LYS A 97 3.83 -16.45 11.92
CA LYS A 97 3.28 -17.81 11.78
C LYS A 97 1.76 -17.81 11.79
N MET A 98 1.16 -17.19 12.80
CA MET A 98 -0.30 -17.11 12.94
C MET A 98 -0.96 -16.51 11.69
N VAL A 99 -0.38 -15.47 11.10
CA VAL A 99 -0.93 -14.86 9.88
C VAL A 99 -0.76 -15.79 8.69
N CYS A 100 0.40 -16.42 8.52
CA CYS A 100 0.64 -17.38 7.44
C CYS A 100 -0.35 -18.55 7.48
N ASP A 101 -0.63 -19.07 8.67
CA ASP A 101 -1.60 -20.17 8.85
C ASP A 101 -3.02 -19.79 8.42
N MET A 102 -3.36 -18.50 8.45
CA MET A 102 -4.67 -18.01 8.04
C MET A 102 -4.75 -17.68 6.55
N TRP A 103 -3.61 -17.53 5.84
CA TRP A 103 -3.57 -17.08 4.46
C TRP A 103 -3.35 -18.24 3.49
N PRO A 104 -4.21 -18.44 2.45
CA PRO A 104 -4.16 -19.61 1.59
C PRO A 104 -2.94 -19.69 0.68
N HIS A 105 -2.29 -18.56 0.44
CA HIS A 105 -1.14 -18.43 -0.46
C HIS A 105 0.09 -17.89 0.27
N ALA A 106 0.17 -18.14 1.59
CA ALA A 106 1.31 -17.67 2.39
C ALA A 106 2.63 -18.18 1.82
N ARG A 107 3.62 -17.28 1.84
CA ARG A 107 4.99 -17.56 1.43
C ARG A 107 5.75 -18.23 2.58
N ASP A 108 6.89 -18.80 2.25
CA ASP A 108 7.77 -19.41 3.23
C ASP A 108 8.26 -18.38 4.26
N ILE A 109 8.12 -18.73 5.56
CA ILE A 109 8.42 -17.82 6.67
C ILE A 109 9.92 -17.57 6.79
N GLU A 110 10.75 -18.59 6.55
CA GLU A 110 12.20 -18.48 6.68
C GLU A 110 12.73 -17.54 5.59
N GLU A 111 12.21 -17.67 4.35
CA GLU A 111 12.51 -16.75 3.25
C GLU A 111 12.12 -15.30 3.59
N ILE A 112 10.94 -15.08 4.18
CA ILE A 112 10.48 -13.75 4.58
C ILE A 112 11.35 -13.16 5.68
N VAL A 113 11.70 -13.95 6.70
CA VAL A 113 12.56 -13.51 7.81
C VAL A 113 13.94 -13.10 7.28
N GLU A 114 14.51 -13.87 6.35
CA GLU A 114 15.80 -13.56 5.72
C GLU A 114 15.70 -12.27 4.87
N GLN A 115 14.73 -12.21 3.94
CA GLN A 115 14.55 -11.06 3.04
C GLN A 115 14.31 -9.75 3.79
N THR A 116 13.54 -9.78 4.86
CA THR A 116 13.17 -8.58 5.64
C THR A 116 14.16 -8.28 6.78
N GLN A 117 15.10 -9.19 7.04
CA GLN A 117 16.10 -9.08 8.12
C GLN A 117 15.48 -8.89 9.51
N ILE A 118 14.26 -9.39 9.74
CA ILE A 118 13.60 -9.31 11.05
C ILE A 118 14.11 -10.39 12.05
N GLY A 119 14.99 -11.28 11.62
CA GLY A 119 15.56 -12.36 12.44
C GLY A 119 16.18 -11.87 13.74
N GLU A 120 16.77 -10.67 13.76
CA GLU A 120 17.37 -10.03 14.93
C GLU A 120 16.39 -9.88 16.10
N PHE A 121 15.10 -9.65 15.83
CA PHE A 121 14.07 -9.46 16.84
C PHE A 121 12.90 -10.46 16.75
N ALA A 122 12.99 -11.47 15.90
CA ALA A 122 11.92 -12.45 15.67
C ALA A 122 11.43 -13.10 16.98
N LYS A 123 12.33 -13.38 17.93
CA LYS A 123 12.01 -13.98 19.22
C LYS A 123 11.57 -12.99 20.30
N MET A 124 11.62 -11.69 20.03
CA MET A 124 11.19 -10.65 20.97
C MET A 124 9.67 -10.55 21.04
N ARG A 125 9.14 -10.16 22.21
CA ARG A 125 7.71 -9.85 22.35
C ARG A 125 7.39 -8.54 21.65
N ILE A 126 6.29 -8.50 20.91
CA ILE A 126 5.87 -7.32 20.12
C ILE A 126 5.75 -6.07 20.98
N ARG A 127 5.29 -6.18 22.23
CA ARG A 127 5.21 -5.03 23.17
C ARG A 127 6.56 -4.37 23.45
N THR A 128 7.68 -5.08 23.28
CA THR A 128 9.03 -4.57 23.53
C THR A 128 9.73 -4.06 22.28
N LEU A 129 9.12 -4.23 21.12
CA LEU A 129 9.67 -3.74 19.86
C LEU A 129 9.57 -2.21 19.77
N SER A 130 10.59 -1.59 19.17
CA SER A 130 10.53 -0.18 18.78
C SER A 130 9.46 0.03 17.69
N GLN A 131 9.08 1.28 17.43
CA GLN A 131 8.11 1.59 16.37
C GLN A 131 8.61 1.15 15.00
N GLY A 132 9.91 1.36 14.69
CA GLY A 132 10.51 0.88 13.43
C GLY A 132 10.52 -0.64 13.31
N MET A 133 10.82 -1.38 14.40
CA MET A 133 10.73 -2.85 14.41
C MET A 133 9.30 -3.35 14.21
N LYS A 134 8.31 -2.69 14.80
CA LYS A 134 6.89 -3.00 14.57
C LYS A 134 6.51 -2.76 13.12
N GLN A 135 6.99 -1.68 12.53
CA GLN A 135 6.73 -1.37 11.13
C GLN A 135 7.35 -2.41 10.20
N GLN A 136 8.60 -2.82 10.44
CA GLN A 136 9.25 -3.90 9.70
C GLN A 136 8.48 -5.22 9.82
N LEU A 137 8.00 -5.58 11.02
CA LEU A 137 7.17 -6.77 11.23
C LEU A 137 5.84 -6.68 10.46
N THR A 138 5.18 -5.51 10.47
CA THR A 138 3.94 -5.30 9.70
C THR A 138 4.17 -5.50 8.21
N LEU A 139 5.28 -5.01 7.67
CA LEU A 139 5.65 -5.23 6.27
C LEU A 139 5.99 -6.69 5.98
N ALA A 140 6.77 -7.34 6.86
CA ALA A 140 7.08 -8.77 6.73
C ALA A 140 5.80 -9.63 6.69
N ILE A 141 4.83 -9.32 7.55
CA ILE A 141 3.51 -9.96 7.54
C ILE A 141 2.80 -9.73 6.20
N ALA A 142 2.78 -8.49 5.70
CA ALA A 142 2.16 -8.18 4.41
C ALA A 142 2.76 -9.02 3.27
N TYR A 143 4.08 -9.14 3.23
CA TYR A 143 4.79 -9.91 2.20
C TYR A 143 4.55 -11.42 2.34
N ALA A 144 4.48 -11.90 3.59
CA ALA A 144 4.26 -13.31 3.89
C ALA A 144 2.88 -13.82 3.47
N THR A 145 1.86 -12.96 3.41
CA THR A 145 0.50 -13.37 3.01
C THR A 145 0.42 -13.90 1.59
N GLY A 146 1.33 -13.51 0.69
CA GLY A 146 1.21 -13.81 -0.73
C GLY A 146 -0.01 -13.19 -1.41
N ALA A 147 -0.62 -12.17 -0.79
CA ALA A 147 -1.78 -11.49 -1.32
C ALA A 147 -1.48 -10.82 -2.68
N ARG A 148 -2.44 -10.89 -3.60
CA ARG A 148 -2.33 -10.28 -4.94
C ARG A 148 -2.40 -8.75 -4.90
N TYR A 149 -3.01 -8.20 -3.85
CA TYR A 149 -3.21 -6.78 -3.64
C TYR A 149 -2.72 -6.39 -2.25
N LEU A 150 -1.68 -5.55 -2.19
CA LEU A 150 -1.18 -4.99 -0.95
C LEU A 150 -1.62 -3.54 -0.82
N LEU A 151 -2.43 -3.25 0.18
CA LEU A 151 -2.87 -1.91 0.53
C LEU A 151 -2.10 -1.48 1.78
N LEU A 152 -1.13 -0.59 1.62
CA LEU A 152 -0.16 -0.24 2.67
C LEU A 152 -0.38 1.22 3.11
N ASP A 153 -0.75 1.42 4.37
CA ASP A 153 -0.96 2.77 4.90
C ASP A 153 0.31 3.27 5.57
N GLU A 154 0.94 4.29 4.96
CA GLU A 154 2.20 4.92 5.40
C GLU A 154 3.32 3.88 5.72
N PRO A 155 3.63 2.93 4.80
CA PRO A 155 4.47 1.77 5.10
C PRO A 155 5.92 2.11 5.46
N MET A 156 6.44 3.26 5.02
CA MET A 156 7.82 3.67 5.24
C MET A 156 8.01 4.55 6.48
N ASN A 157 6.92 4.86 7.22
CA ASN A 157 7.03 5.63 8.44
C ASN A 157 7.82 4.89 9.52
N ALA A 158 8.58 5.64 10.31
CA ALA A 158 9.41 5.14 11.40
C ALA A 158 10.55 4.17 10.99
N LEU A 159 10.81 4.01 9.70
CA LEU A 159 11.95 3.28 9.19
C LEU A 159 13.15 4.22 8.99
N ASP A 160 14.34 3.74 9.29
CA ASP A 160 15.58 4.41 8.90
C ASP A 160 15.83 4.27 7.38
N PRO A 161 16.71 5.13 6.79
CA PRO A 161 16.93 5.11 5.35
C PRO A 161 17.34 3.75 4.78
N SER A 162 18.14 2.96 5.51
CA SER A 162 18.60 1.64 5.04
C SER A 162 17.44 0.64 4.98
N ARG A 163 16.52 0.73 5.93
CA ARG A 163 15.30 -0.10 5.95
C ARG A 163 14.28 0.35 4.90
N VAL A 164 14.18 1.65 4.63
CA VAL A 164 13.37 2.17 3.51
C VAL A 164 13.88 1.61 2.19
N ASP A 165 15.19 1.61 1.95
CA ASP A 165 15.78 1.06 0.72
C ASP A 165 15.51 -0.45 0.60
N LEU A 166 15.75 -1.23 1.67
CA LEU A 166 15.48 -2.67 1.70
C LEU A 166 14.01 -2.98 1.36
N HIS A 167 13.07 -2.33 2.05
CA HIS A 167 11.65 -2.60 1.82
C HIS A 167 11.18 -2.09 0.46
N SER A 168 11.78 -1.04 -0.09
CA SER A 168 11.51 -0.57 -1.44
C SER A 168 11.90 -1.61 -2.50
N GLU A 169 13.06 -2.26 -2.33
CA GLU A 169 13.50 -3.36 -3.20
C GLU A 169 12.55 -4.57 -3.14
N ILE A 170 12.11 -4.94 -1.93
CA ILE A 170 11.16 -6.05 -1.76
C ILE A 170 9.83 -5.74 -2.43
N LEU A 171 9.28 -4.53 -2.22
CA LEU A 171 8.04 -4.11 -2.87
C LEU A 171 8.16 -4.10 -4.41
N ARG A 172 9.29 -3.66 -4.94
CA ARG A 172 9.54 -3.70 -6.38
C ARG A 172 9.55 -5.14 -6.91
N LYS A 173 10.26 -6.05 -6.25
CA LYS A 173 10.28 -7.49 -6.62
C LYS A 173 8.88 -8.11 -6.58
N LEU A 174 8.07 -7.77 -5.58
CA LEU A 174 6.69 -8.23 -5.48
C LEU A 174 5.83 -7.70 -6.64
N ALA A 175 5.98 -6.42 -6.98
CA ALA A 175 5.30 -5.84 -8.13
C ALA A 175 5.73 -6.50 -9.44
N ASP A 176 7.03 -6.71 -9.65
CA ASP A 176 7.57 -7.41 -10.84
C ASP A 176 7.04 -8.85 -10.94
N SER A 177 6.68 -9.48 -9.82
CA SER A 177 6.04 -10.79 -9.77
C SER A 177 4.52 -10.76 -9.99
N GLY A 178 3.94 -9.57 -10.21
CA GLY A 178 2.52 -9.41 -10.51
C GLY A 178 1.65 -8.89 -9.35
N THR A 179 2.22 -8.63 -8.17
CA THR A 179 1.47 -8.03 -7.05
C THR A 179 1.11 -6.59 -7.37
N CYS A 180 -0.16 -6.20 -7.19
CA CYS A 180 -0.57 -4.80 -7.21
C CYS A 180 -0.34 -4.20 -5.83
N ILE A 181 0.36 -3.08 -5.77
CA ILE A 181 0.69 -2.41 -4.51
C ILE A 181 0.13 -0.99 -4.53
N ILE A 182 -0.68 -0.64 -3.53
CA ILE A 182 -1.19 0.71 -3.34
C ILE A 182 -0.72 1.18 -1.97
N MET A 183 0.17 2.16 -1.94
CA MET A 183 0.72 2.68 -0.70
C MET A 183 0.37 4.15 -0.50
N SER A 184 -0.15 4.49 0.69
CA SER A 184 -0.25 5.89 1.07
C SER A 184 1.11 6.41 1.55
N SER A 185 1.40 7.66 1.27
CA SER A 185 2.58 8.34 1.81
C SER A 185 2.41 9.85 1.84
N HIS A 186 3.07 10.47 2.82
CA HIS A 186 3.32 11.90 2.85
C HIS A 186 4.80 12.21 2.53
N ILE A 187 5.67 11.20 2.39
CA ILE A 187 7.09 11.33 2.04
C ILE A 187 7.21 11.25 0.52
N LEU A 188 7.18 12.40 -0.14
CA LEU A 188 7.11 12.50 -1.60
C LEU A 188 8.31 11.91 -2.32
N ASP A 189 9.52 12.03 -1.74
CA ASP A 189 10.74 11.45 -2.32
C ASP A 189 10.67 9.92 -2.41
N SER A 190 10.10 9.25 -1.40
CA SER A 190 9.90 7.79 -1.44
C SER A 190 8.90 7.38 -2.50
N VAL A 191 7.84 8.18 -2.68
CA VAL A 191 6.82 7.96 -3.71
C VAL A 191 7.42 8.13 -5.11
N ASP A 192 8.23 9.17 -5.32
CA ASP A 192 8.89 9.41 -6.62
C ASP A 192 9.88 8.30 -7.01
N ARG A 193 10.52 7.66 -6.02
CA ARG A 193 11.47 6.57 -6.28
C ARG A 193 10.79 5.23 -6.54
N LEU A 194 9.75 4.92 -5.77
CA LEU A 194 9.19 3.57 -5.73
C LEU A 194 7.98 3.39 -6.63
N CYS A 195 7.10 4.41 -6.74
CA CYS A 195 5.82 4.26 -7.40
C CYS A 195 5.89 4.45 -8.92
N ASP A 196 5.23 3.57 -9.66
CA ASP A 196 5.06 3.70 -11.11
C ASP A 196 4.07 4.83 -11.43
N GLU A 197 3.01 4.94 -10.63
CA GLU A 197 1.98 5.96 -10.77
C GLU A 197 1.68 6.64 -9.43
N ILE A 198 1.34 7.93 -9.48
CA ILE A 198 0.95 8.69 -8.31
C ILE A 198 -0.47 9.23 -8.47
N LEU A 199 -1.26 9.01 -7.45
CA LEU A 199 -2.64 9.47 -7.32
C LEU A 199 -2.73 10.50 -6.19
N PHE A 200 -3.20 11.68 -6.50
CA PHE A 200 -3.44 12.73 -5.51
C PHE A 200 -4.92 12.77 -5.14
N LEU A 201 -5.22 12.61 -3.85
CA LEU A 201 -6.60 12.70 -3.35
C LEU A 201 -6.88 14.13 -2.90
N LYS A 202 -7.59 14.90 -3.74
CA LYS A 202 -7.97 16.29 -3.47
C LYS A 202 -9.47 16.49 -3.66
N ASP A 203 -10.12 17.13 -2.69
CA ASP A 203 -11.54 17.47 -2.72
C ASP A 203 -12.45 16.28 -3.11
N GLY A 204 -12.10 15.09 -2.59
CA GLY A 204 -12.79 13.84 -2.87
C GLY A 204 -12.50 13.20 -4.23
N LYS A 205 -11.66 13.80 -5.06
CA LYS A 205 -11.31 13.27 -6.39
C LYS A 205 -9.89 12.69 -6.39
N LEU A 206 -9.67 11.63 -7.19
CA LEU A 206 -8.36 11.11 -7.49
C LEU A 206 -7.81 11.77 -8.75
N ILE A 207 -6.69 12.47 -8.61
CA ILE A 207 -5.99 13.13 -9.72
C ILE A 207 -4.74 12.31 -10.02
N ARG A 208 -4.69 11.68 -11.19
CA ARG A 208 -3.55 10.88 -11.63
C ARG A 208 -2.45 11.79 -12.15
N SER A 209 -1.23 11.60 -11.69
CA SER A 209 -0.04 12.20 -12.30
C SER A 209 0.42 11.31 -13.44
N ILE A 210 0.11 11.70 -14.69
CA ILE A 210 0.42 10.94 -15.90
C ILE A 210 1.87 11.25 -16.31
N PRO A 211 2.71 10.24 -16.65
CA PRO A 211 3.95 10.44 -17.38
C PRO A 211 3.64 11.07 -18.75
N GLN A 212 4.44 12.03 -19.19
CA GLN A 212 4.22 12.71 -20.49
C GLN A 212 4.54 11.86 -21.73
N ASP A 213 4.93 10.59 -21.59
CA ASP A 213 5.34 9.76 -22.72
C ASP A 213 4.66 8.39 -22.73
N ASP A 214 3.53 8.31 -23.45
CA ASP A 214 2.81 7.06 -23.74
C ASP A 214 3.54 6.15 -24.75
N THR A 215 4.75 6.54 -25.23
CA THR A 215 5.45 5.86 -26.33
C THR A 215 6.70 5.10 -25.94
N ALA A 216 7.19 5.24 -24.69
CA ALA A 216 8.37 4.52 -24.25
C ALA A 216 8.01 3.13 -23.70
N PRO A 217 8.58 2.03 -24.25
CA PRO A 217 8.41 0.71 -23.68
C PRO A 217 9.03 0.70 -22.28
N LYS A 218 8.28 0.20 -21.28
CA LYS A 218 8.77 -0.01 -19.91
C LYS A 218 10.05 -0.83 -19.97
N SER A 219 11.22 -0.20 -19.93
CA SER A 219 12.50 -0.91 -19.86
C SER A 219 12.63 -1.51 -18.46
N ARG A 220 12.30 -2.79 -18.36
CA ARG A 220 12.55 -3.62 -17.19
C ARG A 220 14.07 -3.78 -17.05
N GLY A 221 14.67 -3.08 -16.14
CA GLY A 221 16.06 -3.35 -15.78
C GLY A 221 16.90 -2.09 -15.57
N SER A 222 16.88 -1.56 -14.38
CA SER A 222 18.06 -1.06 -13.67
C SER A 222 17.66 -0.60 -12.26
N HIS A 223 18.46 -0.96 -11.29
CA HIS A 223 18.33 -0.55 -9.91
C HIS A 223 18.21 0.99 -9.81
N PHE A 224 17.16 1.48 -9.13
CA PHE A 224 16.97 2.88 -8.72
C PHE A 224 16.97 3.99 -9.81
N ALA A 225 16.69 3.66 -11.05
CA ALA A 225 16.39 4.71 -12.02
C ALA A 225 14.97 5.24 -11.76
N LYS A 226 14.82 6.57 -11.63
CA LYS A 226 13.50 7.23 -11.67
C LYS A 226 12.69 6.64 -12.82
N PRO A 227 11.41 6.28 -12.62
CA PRO A 227 10.56 5.91 -13.74
C PRO A 227 10.67 7.00 -14.80
N ALA A 228 11.14 6.63 -15.99
CA ALA A 228 11.30 7.58 -17.09
C ALA A 228 9.93 8.14 -17.46
N GLY A 229 9.80 9.47 -17.47
CA GLY A 229 8.66 10.14 -18.11
C GLY A 229 7.71 10.92 -17.22
N ARG A 230 7.98 11.18 -15.91
CA ARG A 230 7.19 12.16 -15.16
C ARG A 230 7.59 13.58 -15.55
N ALA A 231 6.68 14.34 -16.13
CA ALA A 231 6.86 15.76 -16.45
C ALA A 231 7.13 16.61 -15.19
N GLU A 232 6.51 16.24 -14.08
CA GLU A 232 6.66 16.90 -12.78
C GLU A 232 6.85 15.83 -11.69
N GLY A 233 7.78 16.02 -10.75
CA GLY A 233 7.92 15.18 -9.56
C GLY A 233 6.72 15.32 -8.62
N ALA A 234 6.56 14.36 -7.69
CA ALA A 234 5.47 14.38 -6.71
C ALA A 234 5.40 15.70 -5.94
N LEU A 235 6.54 16.27 -5.57
CA LEU A 235 6.62 17.53 -4.81
C LEU A 235 6.05 18.73 -5.58
N SER A 236 6.37 18.88 -6.87
CA SER A 236 5.87 20.00 -7.67
C SER A 236 4.36 19.89 -7.89
N THR A 237 3.86 18.69 -8.17
CA THR A 237 2.44 18.43 -8.29
C THR A 237 1.71 18.64 -6.97
N TYR A 238 2.28 18.18 -5.84
CA TYR A 238 1.72 18.38 -4.51
C TYR A 238 1.56 19.88 -4.20
N ARG A 239 2.63 20.69 -4.40
CA ARG A 239 2.59 22.15 -4.18
C ARG A 239 1.52 22.82 -5.03
N ARG A 240 1.43 22.47 -6.29
CA ARG A 240 0.41 22.99 -7.19
C ARG A 240 -1.02 22.68 -6.71
N LEU A 241 -1.24 21.49 -6.18
CA LEU A 241 -2.57 21.03 -5.78
C LEU A 241 -2.98 21.55 -4.40
N TYR A 242 -2.04 21.64 -3.44
CA TYR A 242 -2.39 21.84 -2.03
C TYR A 242 -1.83 23.15 -1.42
N GLU A 243 -0.77 23.76 -2.00
CA GLU A 243 -0.14 24.97 -1.46
C GLU A 243 -0.55 26.26 -2.17
N LYS A 244 -1.25 26.17 -3.32
CA LYS A 244 -1.81 27.33 -4.03
C LYS A 244 -3.30 27.42 -3.71
N GLY A 245 -3.61 27.92 -2.54
CA GLY A 245 -4.94 28.28 -2.06
C GLY A 245 -4.83 29.51 -1.18
#